data_b50bf832abcd817fb6bde6cfd5d3a569
#
_entry.id   b50bf832abcd817fb6bde6cfd5d3a569
#
_cell.length_a   1.000
_cell.length_b   1.000
_cell.length_c   1.000
_cell.angle_alpha   90.00
_cell.angle_beta   90.00
_cell.angle_gamma   90.00
#
_symmetry.space_group_name_H-M   'P 1'
#
loop_
_entity.id
_entity.type
_entity.pdbx_description
1 polymer ?
#
loop_
_entity_poly.entity_id
_entity_poly.type
_entity_poly.pdbx_seq_one_letter_code
_entity_poly.pdbx_strand_id
1 'polypeptide(L)'
;VEFNYATKENGLMNFRAFLPLSEASKGNNPAADGQMGCIMKIYREWQLSGDNDFLKNNWEQVKKVLSYAWIEKGWDGNQDGVMEGSQHNTMDVNYFGPNPQMGFWYMGALKAAEKMSIAMKDKNFAKKCRTLFEKGSEWMDENLFNGEYYEHKITDPKTFEFLDMNDPD
;
A
#
# COMPACT_ATOMS: atom_id res chain seq x y z
N VAL A 1 -10.23 -13.96 -0.75
CA VAL A 1 -9.43 -15.02 -1.37
C VAL A 1 -8.05 -14.50 -1.69
N GLU A 2 -7.88 -13.53 -2.60
CA GLU A 2 -6.57 -12.96 -2.98
C GLU A 2 -5.74 -12.52 -1.77
N PHE A 3 -6.35 -11.76 -0.86
CA PHE A 3 -5.72 -11.25 0.34
C PHE A 3 -5.01 -12.32 1.17
N ASN A 4 -5.59 -13.51 1.28
CA ASN A 4 -5.03 -14.60 2.07
C ASN A 4 -3.97 -15.41 1.31
N TYR A 5 -4.14 -15.59 -0.02
CA TYR A 5 -3.25 -16.42 -0.82
C TYR A 5 -2.06 -15.66 -1.43
N ALA A 6 -2.23 -14.35 -1.68
CA ALA A 6 -1.19 -13.54 -2.28
C ALA A 6 -0.24 -12.89 -1.26
N THR A 7 -0.60 -12.84 0.03
CA THR A 7 0.18 -12.16 1.06
C THR A 7 1.23 -13.09 1.66
N LYS A 8 2.48 -12.60 1.70
CA LYS A 8 3.62 -13.25 2.34
C LYS A 8 3.77 -12.84 3.81
N GLU A 9 4.67 -13.52 4.52
CA GLU A 9 4.91 -13.23 5.94
C GLU A 9 5.39 -11.81 6.22
N ASN A 10 6.15 -11.22 5.31
CA ASN A 10 6.64 -9.85 5.40
C ASN A 10 5.61 -8.79 4.99
N GLY A 11 4.42 -9.20 4.56
CA GLY A 11 3.35 -8.29 4.12
C GLY A 11 3.32 -7.98 2.63
N LEU A 12 4.31 -8.43 1.85
CA LEU A 12 4.25 -8.33 0.39
C LEU A 12 3.03 -9.08 -0.14
N MET A 13 2.26 -8.45 -1.01
CA MET A 13 1.23 -9.11 -1.81
C MET A 13 1.69 -9.26 -3.25
N ASN A 14 1.75 -10.49 -3.74
CA ASN A 14 1.93 -10.68 -5.18
C ASN A 14 0.76 -10.07 -5.95
N PHE A 15 1.07 -9.36 -7.03
CA PHE A 15 0.05 -8.68 -7.82
C PHE A 15 -0.86 -9.62 -8.61
N ARG A 16 -0.51 -10.90 -8.72
CA ARG A 16 -1.33 -11.96 -9.34
C ARG A 16 -1.46 -13.16 -8.42
N ALA A 17 -2.68 -13.62 -8.20
CA ALA A 17 -2.96 -14.94 -7.63
C ALA A 17 -3.04 -15.96 -8.77
N PHE A 18 -2.23 -17.03 -8.67
CA PHE A 18 -2.25 -18.10 -9.66
C PHE A 18 -3.26 -19.18 -9.29
N LEU A 19 -3.82 -19.84 -10.30
CA LEU A 19 -4.67 -21.00 -10.12
C LEU A 19 -3.88 -22.31 -10.37
N PRO A 20 -4.14 -23.36 -9.58
CA PRO A 20 -5.04 -23.45 -8.44
C PRO A 20 -4.51 -22.67 -7.23
N LEU A 21 -5.40 -22.14 -6.39
CA LEU A 21 -5.08 -21.36 -5.20
C LEU A 21 -4.37 -22.14 -4.07
N SER A 22 -3.90 -23.32 -4.35
CA SER A 22 -3.29 -24.25 -3.38
C SER A 22 -1.82 -23.95 -3.07
N GLU A 23 -1.16 -23.10 -3.84
CA GLU A 23 0.22 -22.69 -3.60
C GLU A 23 0.28 -21.20 -3.31
N ALA A 24 1.02 -20.83 -2.26
CA ALA A 24 1.44 -19.45 -2.08
C ALA A 24 2.06 -18.99 -3.39
N SER A 25 1.58 -17.89 -3.93
CA SER A 25 1.99 -17.42 -5.24
C SER A 25 3.51 -17.32 -5.31
N LYS A 26 4.08 -18.06 -6.24
CA LYS A 26 5.51 -18.00 -6.54
C LYS A 26 5.78 -16.61 -7.15
N GLY A 27 6.74 -15.90 -6.62
CA GLY A 27 7.12 -14.57 -7.10
C GLY A 27 7.18 -13.52 -5.98
N ASN A 28 7.94 -12.48 -6.20
CA ASN A 28 8.18 -11.38 -5.26
C ASN A 28 7.82 -10.04 -5.90
N ASN A 29 6.78 -9.99 -6.71
CA ASN A 29 6.44 -8.79 -7.45
C ASN A 29 5.10 -8.18 -6.97
N PRO A 30 5.14 -7.22 -6.03
CA PRO A 30 3.94 -6.50 -5.61
C PRO A 30 3.61 -5.39 -6.59
N ALA A 31 2.31 -5.12 -6.81
CA ALA A 31 1.86 -3.89 -7.44
C ALA A 31 1.42 -2.91 -6.36
N ALA A 32 2.00 -1.70 -6.35
CA ALA A 32 1.76 -0.71 -5.31
C ALA A 32 0.27 -0.32 -5.20
N ASP A 33 -0.38 -0.04 -6.33
CA ASP A 33 -1.82 0.24 -6.40
C ASP A 33 -2.67 -0.98 -6.00
N GLY A 34 -2.31 -2.18 -6.48
CA GLY A 34 -3.01 -3.42 -6.18
C GLY A 34 -2.97 -3.77 -4.69
N GLN A 35 -1.79 -3.65 -4.06
CA GLN A 35 -1.62 -3.92 -2.64
C GLN A 35 -2.43 -2.93 -1.79
N MET A 36 -2.36 -1.64 -2.07
CA MET A 36 -3.17 -0.61 -1.39
C MET A 36 -4.66 -0.80 -1.65
N GLY A 37 -5.04 -1.13 -2.88
CA GLY A 37 -6.42 -1.43 -3.26
C GLY A 37 -7.02 -2.61 -2.50
N CYS A 38 -6.23 -3.64 -2.19
CA CYS A 38 -6.69 -4.78 -1.40
C CYS A 38 -7.03 -4.38 0.05
N ILE A 39 -6.30 -3.46 0.66
CA ILE A 39 -6.64 -2.91 1.99
C ILE A 39 -8.01 -2.19 1.92
N MET A 40 -8.21 -1.38 0.89
CA MET A 40 -9.49 -0.69 0.67
C MET A 40 -10.64 -1.66 0.40
N LYS A 41 -10.39 -2.79 -0.30
CA LYS A 41 -11.39 -3.86 -0.49
C LYS A 41 -11.80 -4.49 0.85
N ILE A 42 -10.85 -4.80 1.74
CA ILE A 42 -11.18 -5.34 3.08
C ILE A 42 -12.04 -4.35 3.86
N TYR A 43 -11.70 -3.08 3.83
CA TYR A 43 -12.50 -2.03 4.47
C TYR A 43 -13.92 -1.97 3.88
N ARG A 44 -14.06 -2.00 2.56
CA ARG A 44 -15.34 -1.99 1.87
C ARG A 44 -16.20 -3.21 2.21
N GLU A 45 -15.62 -4.42 2.20
CA GLU A 45 -16.34 -5.64 2.56
C GLU A 45 -16.86 -5.59 3.99
N TRP A 46 -16.04 -5.11 4.93
CA TRP A 46 -16.49 -4.90 6.30
C TRP A 46 -17.62 -3.89 6.39
N GLN A 47 -17.53 -2.76 5.67
CA GLN A 47 -18.61 -1.76 5.66
C GLN A 47 -19.93 -2.30 5.10
N LEU A 48 -19.87 -3.09 4.03
CA LEU A 48 -21.05 -3.64 3.37
C LEU A 48 -21.70 -4.78 4.17
N SER A 49 -20.88 -5.64 4.78
CA SER A 49 -21.36 -6.78 5.55
C SER A 49 -21.74 -6.45 6.98
N GLY A 50 -21.11 -5.43 7.59
CA GLY A 50 -21.18 -5.17 9.02
C GLY A 50 -20.53 -6.27 9.88
N ASP A 51 -19.82 -7.21 9.28
CA ASP A 51 -19.25 -8.38 9.96
C ASP A 51 -17.92 -8.01 10.66
N ASN A 52 -18.01 -7.82 11.98
CA ASN A 52 -16.85 -7.51 12.80
C ASN A 52 -15.90 -8.69 12.99
N ASP A 53 -16.37 -9.93 12.89
CA ASP A 53 -15.50 -11.11 12.96
C ASP A 53 -14.69 -11.24 11.68
N PHE A 54 -15.26 -10.91 10.52
CA PHE A 54 -14.51 -10.78 9.26
C PHE A 54 -13.34 -9.79 9.42
N LEU A 55 -13.61 -8.59 9.95
CA LEU A 55 -12.58 -7.59 10.15
C LEU A 55 -11.51 -8.09 11.12
N LYS A 56 -11.92 -8.65 12.27
CA LYS A 56 -11.01 -9.16 13.29
C LYS A 56 -10.09 -10.26 12.75
N ASN A 57 -10.65 -11.18 11.96
CA ASN A 57 -9.89 -12.30 11.39
C ASN A 57 -8.85 -11.84 10.33
N ASN A 58 -9.05 -10.68 9.71
CA ASN A 58 -8.13 -10.14 8.69
C ASN A 58 -7.24 -9.01 9.21
N TRP A 59 -7.44 -8.53 10.45
CA TRP A 59 -6.83 -7.30 10.94
C TRP A 59 -5.29 -7.35 10.98
N GLU A 60 -4.70 -8.40 11.53
CA GLU A 60 -3.25 -8.53 11.60
C GLU A 60 -2.61 -8.56 10.21
N GLN A 61 -3.27 -9.19 9.26
CA GLN A 61 -2.80 -9.23 7.88
C GLN A 61 -2.93 -7.87 7.19
N VAL A 62 -4.00 -7.11 7.44
CA VAL A 62 -4.14 -5.72 6.95
C VAL A 62 -2.97 -4.86 7.43
N LYS A 63 -2.61 -4.96 8.70
CA LYS A 63 -1.45 -4.23 9.25
C LYS A 63 -0.14 -4.63 8.57
N LYS A 64 0.10 -5.92 8.37
CA LYS A 64 1.30 -6.41 7.67
C LYS A 64 1.38 -5.88 6.25
N VAL A 65 0.28 -5.97 5.50
CA VAL A 65 0.21 -5.54 4.10
C VAL A 65 0.48 -4.04 3.96
N LEU A 66 -0.11 -3.21 4.83
CA LEU A 66 0.15 -1.78 4.81
C LEU A 66 1.57 -1.45 5.24
N SER A 67 2.07 -2.13 6.28
CA SER A 67 3.42 -1.91 6.82
C SER A 67 4.53 -2.31 5.85
N TYR A 68 4.24 -3.07 4.82
CA TYR A 68 5.19 -3.37 3.76
C TYR A 68 5.68 -2.09 3.04
N ALA A 69 4.84 -1.06 2.93
CA ALA A 69 5.26 0.23 2.39
C ALA A 69 6.35 0.91 3.22
N TRP A 70 6.46 0.57 4.51
CA TRP A 70 7.33 1.22 5.50
C TRP A 70 8.62 0.46 5.82
N ILE A 71 8.88 -0.66 5.15
CA ILE A 71 10.16 -1.36 5.30
C ILE A 71 11.31 -0.49 4.79
N GLU A 72 12.51 -0.77 5.23
CA GLU A 72 13.70 -0.10 4.71
C GLU A 72 13.75 -0.21 3.19
N LYS A 73 13.96 0.90 2.48
CA LYS A 73 13.88 1.01 1.02
C LYS A 73 12.50 0.65 0.40
N GLY A 74 11.45 0.53 1.22
CA GLY A 74 10.08 0.36 0.76
C GLY A 74 9.51 1.64 0.10
N TRP A 75 8.27 1.57 -0.35
CA TRP A 75 7.63 2.68 -1.08
C TRP A 75 7.52 3.99 -0.27
N ASP A 76 7.36 3.89 1.05
CA ASP A 76 7.37 5.01 2.03
C ASP A 76 8.30 4.62 3.19
N GLY A 77 9.56 4.29 2.87
CA GLY A 77 10.53 3.78 3.84
C GLY A 77 10.96 4.81 4.89
N ASN A 78 10.90 6.10 4.56
CA ASN A 78 11.16 7.21 5.47
C ASN A 78 9.93 7.59 6.32
N GLN A 79 8.75 7.02 6.00
CA GLN A 79 7.48 7.21 6.72
C GLN A 79 7.04 8.67 6.79
N ASP A 80 7.15 9.39 5.69
CA ASP A 80 6.64 10.75 5.55
C ASP A 80 5.24 10.83 4.91
N GLY A 81 4.70 9.70 4.45
CA GLY A 81 3.39 9.58 3.83
C GLY A 81 3.43 9.71 2.30
N VAL A 82 4.61 9.78 1.70
CA VAL A 82 4.79 9.91 0.24
C VAL A 82 5.35 8.62 -0.32
N MET A 83 4.69 8.04 -1.32
CA MET A 83 5.26 6.91 -2.06
C MET A 83 6.32 7.40 -3.03
N GLU A 84 7.52 6.88 -2.86
CA GLU A 84 8.69 7.15 -3.69
C GLU A 84 9.26 5.84 -4.23
N GLY A 85 10.42 5.89 -4.86
CA GLY A 85 11.10 4.69 -5.31
C GLY A 85 10.49 4.04 -6.54
N SER A 86 10.80 2.75 -6.72
CA SER A 86 10.24 1.95 -7.81
C SER A 86 8.86 1.42 -7.43
N GLN A 87 7.85 1.83 -8.18
CA GLN A 87 6.45 1.49 -7.93
C GLN A 87 5.92 0.72 -9.14
N HIS A 88 6.15 -0.60 -9.14
CA HIS A 88 5.45 -1.48 -10.07
C HIS A 88 3.94 -1.39 -9.81
N ASN A 89 3.14 -1.42 -10.87
CA ASN A 89 1.70 -1.25 -10.75
C ASN A 89 0.93 -2.16 -11.70
N THR A 90 -0.39 -2.20 -11.54
CA THR A 90 -1.28 -3.09 -12.31
C THR A 90 -1.37 -2.78 -13.80
N MET A 91 -0.70 -1.72 -14.29
CA MET A 91 -0.53 -1.42 -15.72
C MET A 91 0.75 -2.04 -16.30
N ASP A 92 1.43 -2.91 -15.55
CA ASP A 92 2.68 -3.58 -15.94
C ASP A 92 3.84 -2.59 -16.27
N VAL A 93 3.89 -1.45 -15.59
CA VAL A 93 4.97 -0.46 -15.69
C VAL A 93 5.51 -0.11 -14.30
N ASN A 94 6.73 0.40 -14.26
CA ASN A 94 7.33 0.94 -13.04
C ASN A 94 7.31 2.47 -13.10
N TYR A 95 6.73 3.09 -12.07
CA TYR A 95 6.90 4.52 -11.82
C TYR A 95 8.05 4.73 -10.84
N PHE A 96 8.77 5.82 -11.04
CA PHE A 96 9.89 6.23 -10.19
C PHE A 96 9.63 7.63 -9.66
N GLY A 97 9.60 7.76 -8.35
CA GLY A 97 9.31 9.00 -7.66
C GLY A 97 7.82 9.25 -7.39
N PRO A 98 7.54 10.32 -6.65
CA PRO A 98 6.18 10.65 -6.23
C PRO A 98 5.26 10.92 -7.40
N ASN A 99 4.09 10.29 -7.39
CA ASN A 99 3.08 10.45 -8.43
C ASN A 99 1.66 10.37 -7.85
N PRO A 100 0.69 11.02 -8.49
CA PRO A 100 -0.67 11.06 -7.98
C PRO A 100 -1.36 9.70 -7.98
N GLN A 101 -1.08 8.83 -8.95
CA GLN A 101 -1.76 7.55 -9.06
C GLN A 101 -1.47 6.64 -7.86
N MET A 102 -0.21 6.37 -7.58
CA MET A 102 0.15 5.52 -6.42
C MET A 102 -0.12 6.23 -5.11
N GLY A 103 0.15 7.54 -5.05
CA GLY A 103 -0.10 8.36 -3.88
C GLY A 103 -1.57 8.33 -3.45
N PHE A 104 -2.53 8.48 -4.36
CA PHE A 104 -3.96 8.42 -4.00
C PHE A 104 -4.42 7.03 -3.55
N TRP A 105 -3.89 5.95 -4.15
CA TRP A 105 -4.14 4.61 -3.64
C TRP A 105 -3.62 4.43 -2.22
N TYR A 106 -2.42 4.96 -1.94
CA TYR A 106 -1.84 4.92 -0.61
C TYR A 106 -2.63 5.75 0.40
N MET A 107 -3.03 6.98 0.06
CA MET A 107 -3.89 7.81 0.90
C MET A 107 -5.22 7.10 1.21
N GLY A 108 -5.83 6.47 0.21
CA GLY A 108 -7.04 5.67 0.40
C GLY A 108 -6.83 4.49 1.35
N ALA A 109 -5.72 3.77 1.23
CA ALA A 109 -5.37 2.66 2.11
C ALA A 109 -5.11 3.12 3.55
N LEU A 110 -4.40 4.24 3.76
CA LEU A 110 -4.16 4.83 5.08
C LEU A 110 -5.47 5.22 5.76
N LYS A 111 -6.41 5.86 5.04
CA LYS A 111 -7.73 6.22 5.59
C LYS A 111 -8.58 4.99 5.90
N ALA A 112 -8.59 3.99 5.04
CA ALA A 112 -9.28 2.73 5.29
C ALA A 112 -8.72 2.03 6.55
N ALA A 113 -7.39 1.94 6.65
CA ALA A 113 -6.71 1.34 7.80
C ALA A 113 -6.94 2.14 9.09
N GLU A 114 -6.94 3.47 9.04
CA GLU A 114 -7.31 4.31 10.20
C GLU A 114 -8.70 3.95 10.73
N LYS A 115 -9.70 3.85 9.86
CA LYS A 115 -11.08 3.52 10.25
C LYS A 115 -11.18 2.10 10.83
N MET A 116 -10.54 1.12 10.19
CA MET A 116 -10.47 -0.25 10.71
C MET A 116 -9.76 -0.31 12.06
N SER A 117 -8.66 0.44 12.23
CA SER A 117 -7.92 0.54 13.50
C SER A 117 -8.79 1.03 14.66
N ILE A 118 -9.62 2.04 14.40
CA ILE A 118 -10.54 2.60 15.41
C ILE A 118 -11.55 1.52 15.83
N ALA A 119 -12.14 0.78 14.89
CA ALA A 119 -13.06 -0.31 15.19
C ALA A 119 -12.38 -1.43 15.98
N MET A 120 -11.12 -1.74 15.65
CA MET A 120 -10.29 -2.75 16.33
C MET A 120 -9.69 -2.25 17.65
N LYS A 121 -9.91 -0.98 18.03
CA LYS A 121 -9.35 -0.31 19.21
C LYS A 121 -7.81 -0.23 19.22
N ASP A 122 -7.18 -0.34 18.06
CA ASP A 122 -5.72 -0.18 17.87
C ASP A 122 -5.39 1.30 17.68
N LYS A 123 -5.34 2.02 18.79
CA LYS A 123 -5.12 3.49 18.81
C LYS A 123 -3.77 3.91 18.22
N ASN A 124 -2.74 3.08 18.40
CA ASN A 124 -1.40 3.41 17.91
C ASN A 124 -1.34 3.32 16.40
N PHE A 125 -1.90 2.26 15.81
CA PHE A 125 -1.94 2.10 14.38
C PHE A 125 -2.86 3.15 13.73
N ALA A 126 -4.01 3.47 14.35
CA ALA A 126 -4.89 4.55 13.89
C ALA A 126 -4.17 5.91 13.84
N LYS A 127 -3.41 6.24 14.91
CA LYS A 127 -2.61 7.48 14.96
C LYS A 127 -1.54 7.50 13.86
N LYS A 128 -0.83 6.40 13.67
CA LYS A 128 0.20 6.29 12.61
C LYS A 128 -0.41 6.52 11.23
N CYS A 129 -1.48 5.80 10.88
CA CYS A 129 -2.15 5.95 9.59
C CYS A 129 -2.65 7.38 9.35
N ARG A 130 -3.25 7.99 10.38
CA ARG A 130 -3.70 9.39 10.30
C ARG A 130 -2.54 10.34 10.03
N THR A 131 -1.46 10.24 10.81
CA THR A 131 -0.29 11.13 10.67
C THR A 131 0.33 11.02 9.28
N LEU A 132 0.49 9.80 8.75
CA LEU A 132 1.02 9.60 7.41
C LEU A 132 0.07 10.13 6.33
N PHE A 133 -1.24 9.94 6.50
CA PHE A 133 -2.23 10.51 5.60
C PHE A 133 -2.17 12.03 5.56
N GLU A 134 -2.16 12.69 6.72
CA GLU A 134 -2.14 14.16 6.82
C GLU A 134 -0.88 14.74 6.16
N LYS A 135 0.28 14.20 6.50
CA LYS A 135 1.56 14.62 5.91
C LYS A 135 1.63 14.38 4.39
N GLY A 136 1.28 13.18 3.96
CA GLY A 136 1.35 12.81 2.54
C GLY A 136 0.35 13.59 1.69
N SER A 137 -0.88 13.82 2.20
CA SER A 137 -1.89 14.63 1.52
C SER A 137 -1.44 16.07 1.35
N GLU A 138 -0.95 16.71 2.43
CA GLU A 138 -0.41 18.08 2.38
C GLU A 138 0.78 18.18 1.41
N TRP A 139 1.71 17.23 1.51
CA TRP A 139 2.87 17.21 0.62
C TRP A 139 2.48 17.07 -0.85
N MET A 140 1.50 16.20 -1.17
CA MET A 140 1.02 16.01 -2.54
C MET A 140 0.34 17.26 -3.08
N ASP A 141 -0.48 17.94 -2.28
CA ASP A 141 -1.15 19.17 -2.66
C ASP A 141 -0.12 20.29 -2.95
N GLU A 142 0.91 20.41 -2.12
CA GLU A 142 1.94 21.43 -2.27
C GLU A 142 2.94 21.15 -3.39
N ASN A 143 3.24 19.86 -3.65
CA ASN A 143 4.36 19.47 -4.50
C ASN A 143 3.95 18.86 -5.84
N LEU A 144 2.80 18.24 -5.94
CA LEU A 144 2.34 17.60 -7.19
C LEU A 144 1.24 18.38 -7.89
N PHE A 145 0.45 19.19 -7.17
CA PHE A 145 -0.62 19.97 -7.78
C PHE A 145 -0.07 21.25 -8.43
N ASN A 146 -0.28 21.40 -9.73
CA ASN A 146 0.20 22.55 -10.50
C ASN A 146 -0.81 23.70 -10.64
N GLY A 147 -1.96 23.58 -9.95
CA GLY A 147 -3.08 24.54 -10.04
C GLY A 147 -4.23 24.07 -10.92
N GLU A 148 -4.03 23.02 -11.71
CA GLU A 148 -5.03 22.44 -12.59
C GLU A 148 -5.15 20.92 -12.39
N TYR A 149 -4.03 20.20 -12.31
CA TYR A 149 -3.97 18.76 -12.09
C TYR A 149 -2.70 18.37 -11.29
N TYR A 150 -2.64 17.10 -10.86
CA TYR A 150 -1.47 16.57 -10.16
C TYR A 150 -0.50 15.95 -11.16
N GLU A 151 0.76 16.28 -11.02
CA GLU A 151 1.87 15.86 -11.89
C GLU A 151 2.68 14.73 -11.24
N HIS A 152 3.33 13.92 -12.07
CA HIS A 152 4.32 12.94 -11.63
C HIS A 152 5.70 13.61 -11.53
N LYS A 153 6.31 13.62 -10.35
CA LYS A 153 7.72 14.00 -10.17
C LYS A 153 8.61 12.79 -10.44
N ILE A 154 9.03 12.65 -11.69
CA ILE A 154 9.91 11.56 -12.10
C ILE A 154 11.28 11.76 -11.46
N THR A 155 11.78 10.72 -10.77
CA THR A 155 13.14 10.66 -10.24
C THR A 155 13.98 9.68 -11.04
N ASP A 156 15.30 9.96 -11.17
CA ASP A 156 16.21 9.04 -11.85
C ASP A 156 16.31 7.74 -11.02
N PRO A 157 16.00 6.58 -11.61
CA PRO A 157 16.16 5.29 -10.94
C PRO A 157 17.54 5.06 -10.32
N LYS A 158 18.59 5.67 -10.87
CA LYS A 158 19.97 5.55 -10.39
C LYS A 158 20.25 6.33 -9.11
N THR A 159 19.38 7.27 -8.73
CA THR A 159 19.55 8.08 -7.52
C THR A 159 19.02 7.42 -6.25
N PHE A 160 18.29 6.32 -6.40
CA PHE A 160 17.75 5.57 -5.28
C PHE A 160 18.40 4.18 -5.22
N GLU A 161 18.94 3.82 -4.07
CA GLU A 161 19.20 2.42 -3.75
C GLU A 161 17.86 1.74 -3.45
N PHE A 162 17.18 1.25 -4.48
CA PHE A 162 15.95 0.48 -4.31
C PHE A 162 16.27 -0.93 -3.83
N LEU A 163 15.37 -1.48 -3.01
CA LEU A 163 15.15 -2.91 -3.05
C LEU A 163 14.81 -3.23 -4.52
N ASP A 164 15.65 -3.97 -5.19
CA ASP A 164 15.25 -4.57 -6.45
C ASP A 164 14.16 -5.59 -6.11
N MET A 165 12.91 -5.16 -6.24
CA MET A 165 11.74 -5.96 -5.90
C MET A 165 11.59 -7.17 -6.81
N ASN A 166 12.45 -7.27 -7.83
CA ASN A 166 12.58 -8.40 -8.75
C ASN A 166 13.78 -9.30 -8.43
N ASP A 167 14.59 -8.97 -7.39
CA ASP A 167 15.68 -9.82 -6.96
C ASP A 167 15.10 -11.06 -6.26
N PRO A 168 15.37 -12.27 -6.76
CA PRO A 168 14.82 -13.51 -6.23
C PRO A 168 15.48 -14.03 -4.94
N ASP A 169 16.45 -13.33 -4.34
CA ASP A 169 17.12 -13.75 -3.10
C ASP A 169 16.37 -13.44 -1.82
#